data_0ef63ad2afaa62fa7e3b32552e0a1eef
#
_entry.id   0ef63ad2afaa62fa7e3b32552e0a1eef
#
_cell.length_a   1.000
_cell.length_b   1.000
_cell.length_c   1.000
_cell.angle_alpha   90.00
_cell.angle_beta   90.00
_cell.angle_gamma   90.00
#
_symmetry.space_group_name_H-M   'P 1'
#
loop_
_entity.id
_entity.type
_entity.pdbx_description
1 polymer ?
#
loop_
_entity_poly.entity_id
_entity_poly.type
_entity_poly.pdbx_seq_one_letter_code
_entity_poly.pdbx_strand_id
1 'polypeptide(L)'
;MKNLVIIGAGGFGRELFSAAREAIGFGEQFRIKGYLDANPAALDRFAGYPPILGAPENYTPAPDDVFITALGNIASRKRCAALIEERGGTFISIIHRSASFGQNVTVGPGSFIAHNAEFCPDWH
;
A
#
# COMPACT_ATOMS: atom_id res chain seq x y z
N MET A 1 -11.40 -11.68 5.27
CA MET A 1 -10.54 -11.04 4.27
C MET A 1 -10.22 -9.63 4.74
N LYS A 2 -8.97 -9.22 4.60
CA LYS A 2 -8.55 -7.87 4.97
C LYS A 2 -8.88 -6.88 3.86
N ASN A 3 -9.02 -5.61 4.22
CA ASN A 3 -9.30 -4.52 3.29
C ASN A 3 -8.07 -3.64 3.16
N LEU A 4 -7.42 -3.66 2.00
CA LEU A 4 -6.22 -2.85 1.77
C LEU A 4 -6.60 -1.40 1.48
N VAL A 5 -5.97 -0.49 2.21
CA VAL A 5 -6.07 0.95 2.00
C VAL A 5 -4.71 1.46 1.58
N ILE A 6 -4.64 2.10 0.41
CA ILE A 6 -3.39 2.62 -0.15
C ILE A 6 -3.27 4.09 0.21
N ILE A 7 -2.19 4.48 0.87
CA ILE A 7 -1.96 5.87 1.26
C ILE A 7 -1.19 6.56 0.15
N GLY A 8 -1.85 7.46 -0.58
CA GLY A 8 -1.31 8.18 -1.72
C GLY A 8 -1.93 7.72 -3.02
N ALA A 9 -2.62 8.63 -3.73
CA ALA A 9 -3.33 8.33 -4.98
C ALA A 9 -2.66 8.98 -6.20
N GLY A 10 -1.37 9.30 -6.10
CA GLY A 10 -0.59 9.79 -7.23
C GLY A 10 -0.12 8.67 -8.15
N GLY A 11 0.88 8.93 -8.99
CA GLY A 11 1.39 7.95 -9.94
C GLY A 11 1.85 6.65 -9.29
N PHE A 12 2.56 6.75 -8.17
CA PHE A 12 3.01 5.58 -7.41
C PHE A 12 1.80 4.79 -6.86
N GLY A 13 0.79 5.49 -6.34
CA GLY A 13 -0.42 4.84 -5.83
C GLY A 13 -1.20 4.11 -6.92
N ARG A 14 -1.26 4.67 -8.12
CA ARG A 14 -1.89 4.00 -9.26
C ARG A 14 -1.12 2.77 -9.71
N GLU A 15 0.21 2.86 -9.74
CA GLU A 15 1.08 1.72 -10.03
C GLU A 15 0.92 0.62 -8.98
N LEU A 16 0.88 1.00 -7.71
CA LEU A 16 0.71 0.07 -6.61
C LEU A 16 -0.64 -0.65 -6.67
N PHE A 17 -1.71 0.03 -7.07
CA PHE A 17 -3.02 -0.59 -7.25
C PHE A 17 -2.95 -1.72 -8.28
N SER A 18 -2.33 -1.47 -9.43
CA SER A 18 -2.18 -2.49 -10.47
C SER A 18 -1.35 -3.67 -9.97
N ALA A 19 -0.24 -3.39 -9.28
CA ALA A 19 0.62 -4.43 -8.72
C ALA A 19 -0.08 -5.23 -7.62
N ALA A 20 -0.89 -4.58 -6.79
CA ALA A 20 -1.60 -5.27 -5.71
C ALA A 20 -2.61 -6.29 -6.25
N ARG A 21 -3.19 -6.04 -7.40
CA ARG A 21 -4.11 -6.98 -8.04
C ARG A 21 -3.40 -8.24 -8.55
N GLU A 22 -2.10 -8.19 -8.70
CA GLU A 22 -1.27 -9.32 -9.10
C GLU A 22 -0.42 -9.84 -7.93
N ALA A 23 -0.67 -9.35 -6.73
CA ALA A 23 0.14 -9.68 -5.57
C ALA A 23 -0.28 -11.01 -4.96
N ILE A 24 0.65 -11.59 -4.21
CA ILE A 24 0.38 -12.77 -3.42
C ILE A 24 -0.70 -12.45 -2.39
N GLY A 25 -1.76 -13.23 -2.37
CA GLY A 25 -2.86 -13.07 -1.42
C GLY A 25 -4.04 -12.24 -1.90
N PHE A 26 -3.94 -11.59 -3.08
CA PHE A 26 -5.06 -10.81 -3.60
C PHE A 26 -6.27 -11.70 -3.88
N GLY A 27 -7.43 -11.28 -3.38
CA GLY A 27 -8.68 -12.02 -3.55
C GLY A 27 -8.90 -13.14 -2.55
N GLU A 28 -7.86 -13.56 -1.81
CA GLU A 28 -7.95 -14.60 -0.80
C GLU A 28 -7.66 -14.08 0.61
N GLN A 29 -6.62 -13.27 0.76
CA GLN A 29 -6.21 -12.69 2.03
C GLN A 29 -6.63 -11.24 2.16
N PHE A 30 -6.65 -10.50 1.06
CA PHE A 30 -7.06 -9.10 1.05
C PHE A 30 -7.74 -8.73 -0.26
N ARG A 31 -8.48 -7.63 -0.21
CA ARG A 31 -9.03 -6.92 -1.37
C ARG A 31 -8.70 -5.43 -1.20
N ILE A 32 -8.82 -4.67 -2.27
CA ILE A 32 -8.47 -3.24 -2.24
C ILE A 32 -9.74 -2.43 -1.94
N LYS A 33 -9.71 -1.73 -0.80
CA LYS A 33 -10.84 -0.92 -0.35
C LYS A 33 -10.84 0.47 -0.97
N GLY A 34 -9.69 1.13 -1.02
CA GLY A 34 -9.59 2.49 -1.52
C GLY A 34 -8.26 3.13 -1.21
N TYR A 35 -8.24 4.46 -1.39
CA TYR A 35 -7.07 5.29 -1.18
C TYR A 35 -7.30 6.28 -0.05
N LEU A 36 -6.21 6.71 0.59
CA LEU A 36 -6.19 7.91 1.42
C LEU A 36 -5.30 8.94 0.74
N ASP A 37 -5.83 10.14 0.52
CA ASP A 37 -5.09 11.23 -0.10
C ASP A 37 -5.69 12.55 0.37
N ALA A 38 -4.82 13.53 0.66
CA ALA A 38 -5.26 14.84 1.09
C ALA A 38 -6.01 15.59 -0.04
N ASN A 39 -5.77 15.20 -1.29
CA ASN A 39 -6.47 15.75 -2.44
C ASN A 39 -7.62 14.83 -2.84
N PRO A 40 -8.89 15.17 -2.56
CA PRO A 40 -10.03 14.31 -2.90
C PRO A 40 -10.25 14.18 -4.42
N ALA A 41 -9.65 15.06 -5.21
CA ALA A 41 -9.77 15.06 -6.67
C ALA A 41 -8.59 14.36 -7.36
N ALA A 42 -7.72 13.68 -6.63
CA ALA A 42 -6.49 13.10 -7.19
C ALA A 42 -6.75 12.09 -8.31
N LEU A 43 -7.90 11.42 -8.31
CA LEU A 43 -8.24 10.42 -9.32
C LEU A 43 -9.31 10.86 -10.31
N ASP A 44 -9.69 12.13 -10.31
CA ASP A 44 -10.78 12.63 -11.17
C ASP A 44 -10.53 12.43 -12.67
N ARG A 45 -9.26 12.40 -13.08
CA ARG A 45 -8.87 12.20 -14.48
C ARG A 45 -8.65 10.72 -14.84
N PHE A 46 -8.84 9.82 -13.90
CA PHE A 46 -8.52 8.42 -14.09
C PHE A 46 -9.73 7.56 -13.77
N ALA A 47 -10.00 6.58 -14.62
CA ALA A 47 -11.11 5.66 -14.43
C ALA A 47 -10.58 4.30 -13.97
N GLY A 48 -11.44 3.54 -13.29
CA GLY A 48 -11.11 2.17 -12.92
C GLY A 48 -10.36 2.02 -11.59
N TYR A 49 -10.20 3.11 -10.83
CA TYR A 49 -9.54 3.06 -9.52
C TYR A 49 -10.58 3.09 -8.40
N PRO A 50 -10.25 2.50 -7.24
CA PRO A 50 -11.14 2.56 -6.09
C PRO A 50 -11.23 3.99 -5.55
N PRO A 51 -12.24 4.29 -4.73
CA PRO A 51 -12.47 5.66 -4.26
C PRO A 51 -11.40 6.17 -3.30
N ILE A 52 -11.28 7.49 -3.20
CA ILE A 52 -10.52 8.15 -2.15
C ILE A 52 -11.42 8.22 -0.92
N LEU A 53 -11.02 7.54 0.16
CA LEU A 53 -11.83 7.42 1.38
C LEU A 53 -11.73 8.64 2.27
N GLY A 54 -10.67 9.43 2.10
CA GLY A 54 -10.43 10.64 2.88
C GLY A 54 -8.94 10.94 2.96
N ALA A 55 -8.59 11.94 3.77
CA ALA A 55 -7.20 12.26 4.06
C ALA A 55 -6.66 11.33 5.15
N PRO A 56 -5.35 11.03 5.12
CA PRO A 56 -4.76 10.18 6.17
C PRO A 56 -5.00 10.70 7.59
N GLU A 57 -5.00 12.02 7.75
CA GLU A 57 -5.20 12.68 9.05
C GLU A 57 -6.60 12.45 9.62
N ASN A 58 -7.57 12.19 8.77
CA ASN A 58 -8.98 12.11 9.15
C ASN A 58 -9.56 10.70 9.13
N TYR A 59 -8.78 9.73 8.70
CA TYR A 59 -9.27 8.38 8.56
C TYR A 59 -9.11 7.56 9.84
N THR A 60 -10.18 6.91 10.26
CA THR A 60 -10.15 5.98 11.40
C THR A 60 -10.13 4.56 10.87
N PRO A 61 -9.06 3.78 11.13
CA PRO A 61 -8.99 2.41 10.64
C PRO A 61 -10.15 1.54 11.16
N ALA A 62 -10.73 0.76 10.26
CA ALA A 62 -11.71 -0.26 10.61
C ALA A 62 -10.99 -1.56 11.02
N PRO A 63 -11.65 -2.49 11.72
CA PRO A 63 -10.99 -3.69 12.25
C PRO A 63 -10.26 -4.55 11.21
N ASP A 64 -10.77 -4.60 9.98
CA ASP A 64 -10.16 -5.41 8.92
C ASP A 64 -9.31 -4.60 7.95
N ASP A 65 -9.09 -3.33 8.23
CA ASP A 65 -8.26 -2.49 7.37
C ASP A 65 -6.78 -2.80 7.56
N VAL A 66 -6.07 -2.87 6.43
CA VAL A 66 -4.60 -2.95 6.39
C VAL A 66 -4.10 -1.90 5.41
N PHE A 67 -2.88 -1.44 5.62
CA PHE A 67 -2.38 -0.25 4.94
C PHE A 67 -1.05 -0.48 4.25
N ILE A 68 -0.81 0.30 3.19
CA ILE A 68 0.50 0.42 2.58
C ILE A 68 0.66 1.87 2.12
N THR A 69 1.88 2.41 2.21
CA THR A 69 2.16 3.76 1.72
C THR A 69 2.62 3.71 0.28
N ALA A 70 2.11 4.65 -0.53
CA ALA A 70 2.52 4.84 -1.92
C ALA A 70 2.94 6.29 -2.13
N LEU A 71 3.73 6.82 -1.21
CA LEU A 71 4.25 8.18 -1.22
C LEU A 71 5.74 8.14 -1.51
N GLY A 72 6.19 8.96 -2.46
CA GLY A 72 7.60 9.01 -2.83
C GLY A 72 8.49 9.69 -1.79
N ASN A 73 7.94 10.57 -0.97
CA ASN A 73 8.69 11.33 0.04
C ASN A 73 8.80 10.51 1.33
N ILE A 74 10.05 10.27 1.78
CA ILE A 74 10.31 9.45 2.97
C ILE A 74 9.71 10.06 4.23
N ALA A 75 9.82 11.38 4.40
CA ALA A 75 9.26 12.06 5.57
C ALA A 75 7.74 11.95 5.61
N SER A 76 7.07 12.09 4.47
CA SER A 76 5.62 11.93 4.37
C SER A 76 5.19 10.49 4.67
N ARG A 77 5.95 9.50 4.18
CA ARG A 77 5.66 8.09 4.47
C ARG A 77 5.74 7.80 5.97
N LYS A 78 6.81 8.27 6.62
CA LYS A 78 6.98 8.06 8.06
C LYS A 78 5.88 8.74 8.87
N ARG A 79 5.52 9.96 8.49
CA ARG A 79 4.47 10.71 9.18
C ARG A 79 3.12 10.03 9.06
N CYS A 80 2.74 9.62 7.85
CA CYS A 80 1.47 8.95 7.64
C CYS A 80 1.43 7.58 8.31
N ALA A 81 2.53 6.82 8.26
CA ALA A 81 2.61 5.54 8.92
C ALA A 81 2.44 5.67 10.44
N ALA A 82 3.14 6.61 11.05
CA ALA A 82 3.02 6.85 12.49
C ALA A 82 1.60 7.24 12.88
N LEU A 83 0.97 8.10 12.08
CA LEU A 83 -0.38 8.59 12.32
C LEU A 83 -1.40 7.45 12.29
N ILE A 84 -1.31 6.57 11.30
CA ILE A 84 -2.22 5.43 11.16
C ILE A 84 -1.96 4.38 12.24
N GLU A 85 -0.70 4.12 12.57
CA GLU A 85 -0.35 3.17 13.63
C GLU A 85 -0.84 3.63 15.00
N GLU A 86 -0.77 4.94 15.29
CA GLU A 86 -1.34 5.51 16.51
C GLU A 86 -2.83 5.22 16.66
N ARG A 87 -3.53 5.10 15.55
CA ARG A 87 -4.97 4.83 15.52
C ARG A 87 -5.28 3.34 15.44
N GLY A 88 -4.27 2.49 15.60
CA GLY A 88 -4.44 1.04 15.59
C GLY A 88 -4.36 0.40 14.21
N GLY A 89 -3.94 1.14 13.19
CA GLY A 89 -3.78 0.60 11.84
C GLY A 89 -2.56 -0.32 11.73
N THR A 90 -2.65 -1.32 10.87
CA THR A 90 -1.60 -2.29 10.63
C THR A 90 -1.15 -2.20 9.18
N PHE A 91 0.16 -2.17 8.95
CA PHE A 91 0.73 -2.13 7.61
C PHE A 91 1.07 -3.54 7.14
N ILE A 92 0.85 -3.78 5.84
CA ILE A 92 1.23 -5.04 5.20
C ILE A 92 2.17 -4.75 4.04
N SER A 93 2.87 -5.77 3.58
CA SER A 93 3.70 -5.70 2.38
C SER A 93 2.92 -6.21 1.18
N ILE A 94 3.12 -5.58 0.02
CA ILE A 94 2.53 -6.00 -1.24
C ILE A 94 3.65 -6.60 -2.09
N ILE A 95 3.55 -7.87 -2.40
CA ILE A 95 4.57 -8.62 -3.11
C ILE A 95 3.97 -9.20 -4.37
N HIS A 96 4.50 -8.78 -5.53
CA HIS A 96 4.07 -9.35 -6.80
C HIS A 96 4.45 -10.82 -6.83
N ARG A 97 3.55 -11.69 -7.36
CA ARG A 97 3.78 -13.13 -7.38
C ARG A 97 5.00 -13.57 -8.20
N SER A 98 5.49 -12.71 -9.09
CA SER A 98 6.67 -13.00 -9.90
C SER A 98 7.98 -12.56 -9.23
N ALA A 99 7.92 -11.93 -8.05
CA ALA A 99 9.13 -11.47 -7.36
C ALA A 99 9.96 -12.65 -6.88
N SER A 100 11.29 -12.50 -7.00
CA SER A 100 12.26 -13.49 -6.57
C SER A 100 13.05 -12.98 -5.37
N PHE A 101 13.37 -13.87 -4.45
CA PHE A 101 14.13 -13.53 -3.25
C PHE A 101 15.40 -14.36 -3.18
N GLY A 102 16.52 -13.71 -2.85
CA GLY A 102 17.73 -14.42 -2.44
C GLY A 102 17.58 -14.98 -1.04
N GLN A 103 18.57 -15.77 -0.60
CA GLN A 103 18.58 -16.29 0.76
C GLN A 103 18.77 -15.17 1.76
N ASN A 104 18.17 -15.32 2.92
CA ASN A 104 18.31 -14.39 4.05
C ASN A 104 17.75 -12.98 3.78
N VAL A 105 16.85 -12.84 2.82
CA VAL A 105 16.18 -11.58 2.56
C VAL A 105 14.99 -11.45 3.50
N THR A 106 14.89 -10.29 4.16
CA THR A 106 13.76 -9.98 5.02
C THR A 106 12.97 -8.82 4.41
N VAL A 107 11.65 -8.99 4.33
CA VAL A 107 10.75 -7.96 3.85
C VAL A 107 9.97 -7.40 5.03
N GLY A 108 10.20 -6.14 5.35
CA GLY A 108 9.51 -5.48 6.45
C GLY A 108 8.07 -5.12 6.10
N PRO A 109 7.22 -4.83 7.12
CA PRO A 109 5.85 -4.39 6.90
C PRO A 109 5.80 -3.12 6.07
N GLY A 110 4.80 -3.01 5.20
CA GLY A 110 4.63 -1.84 4.36
C GLY A 110 5.53 -1.78 3.13
N SER A 111 6.24 -2.85 2.82
CA SER A 111 7.11 -2.92 1.64
C SER A 111 6.31 -3.23 0.39
N PHE A 112 6.71 -2.59 -0.72
CA PHE A 112 6.14 -2.88 -2.03
C PHE A 112 7.21 -3.52 -2.91
N ILE A 113 6.92 -4.70 -3.46
CA ILE A 113 7.82 -5.46 -4.32
C ILE A 113 7.15 -5.63 -5.68
N ALA A 114 7.72 -4.96 -6.67
CA ALA A 114 7.14 -4.86 -8.00
C ALA A 114 7.33 -6.14 -8.83
N HIS A 115 6.68 -6.16 -9.98
CA HIS A 115 6.77 -7.24 -10.96
C HIS A 115 8.23 -7.53 -11.34
N ASN A 116 8.60 -8.81 -11.34
CA ASN A 116 9.95 -9.29 -11.65
C ASN A 116 11.07 -8.68 -10.80
N ALA A 117 10.73 -8.15 -9.63
CA ALA A 117 11.76 -7.63 -8.74
C ALA A 117 12.63 -8.76 -8.19
N GLU A 118 13.94 -8.48 -8.09
CA GLU A 118 14.90 -9.35 -7.45
C GLU A 118 15.52 -8.64 -6.27
N PHE A 119 15.75 -9.38 -5.19
CA PHE A 119 16.34 -8.83 -3.98
C PHE A 119 17.69 -9.46 -3.70
N CYS A 120 18.69 -8.61 -3.45
CA CYS A 120 19.95 -9.06 -2.91
C CYS A 120 19.83 -9.29 -1.41
N PRO A 121 20.65 -10.17 -0.81
CA PRO A 121 20.51 -10.50 0.60
C PRO A 121 20.62 -9.33 1.58
N ASP A 122 21.27 -8.25 1.20
CA ASP A 122 21.44 -7.06 2.03
C ASP A 122 20.39 -5.97 1.78
N TRP A 123 19.42 -6.24 0.92
CA TRP A 123 18.34 -5.31 0.63
C TRP A 123 17.17 -5.51 1.60
N HIS A 124 16.65 -4.43 2.17
CA HIS A 124 15.46 -4.48 3.04
C HIS A 124 14.81 -3.11 3.27
#